data_e316933f0dd0dc9c1a55ba73063c7a38
#
_entry.id   e316933f0dd0dc9c1a55ba73063c7a38
#
_cell.length_a   1.000
_cell.length_b   1.000
_cell.length_c   1.000
_cell.angle_alpha   90.00
_cell.angle_beta   90.00
_cell.angle_gamma   90.00
#
_symmetry.space_group_name_H-M   'P 1'
#
loop_
_entity.id
_entity.type
_entity.pdbx_description
1 polymer ?
#
loop_
_entity_poly.entity_id
_entity_poly.type
_entity_poly.pdbx_seq_one_letter_code
_entity_poly.pdbx_strand_id
1 'polypeptide(L)'
;MMHRNDDDDNFRKYATKVYDPIKIGSIDGTDTEPHDRGILRALSSEYVPNKLVKGDPHHTIFVARLNPRTTQETIVKEFSKFGKIVHCRLVKDIVTGKSKQYAFVEFEKASAADKAFYDMHKEYIDNTEVIVEREAERRLQGWKPRRLGGGFGGRKESGQLRFGCRDRPFRKPIIVPKNLERRDQNRL
;
A
#
# COMPACT_ATOMS: atom_id res chain seq x y z
N MET A 1 17.95 7.86 18.48
CA MET A 1 17.27 9.02 17.84
C MET A 1 17.15 8.67 16.37
N MET A 2 15.99 8.13 15.95
CA MET A 2 15.74 7.81 14.54
C MET A 2 15.41 9.10 13.81
N HIS A 3 16.16 9.42 12.78
CA HIS A 3 15.83 10.50 11.86
C HIS A 3 14.47 10.19 11.24
N ARG A 4 13.47 11.01 11.55
CA ARG A 4 12.25 11.08 10.73
C ARG A 4 12.71 11.53 9.34
N ASN A 5 12.51 10.67 8.35
CA ASN A 5 12.74 11.07 6.97
C ASN A 5 11.67 12.10 6.59
N ASP A 6 12.10 13.26 6.10
CA ASP A 6 11.21 14.34 5.59
C ASP A 6 10.27 13.82 4.47
N ASP A 7 10.62 12.72 3.81
CA ASP A 7 9.81 12.04 2.80
C ASP A 7 8.51 11.42 3.35
N ASP A 8 8.51 10.99 4.63
CA ASP A 8 7.31 10.40 5.28
C ASP A 8 6.25 11.48 5.59
N ASP A 9 6.67 12.72 5.81
CA ASP A 9 5.78 13.86 6.03
C ASP A 9 5.15 14.36 4.71
N ASN A 10 5.86 14.26 3.60
CA ASN A 10 5.32 14.59 2.28
C ASN A 10 4.23 13.59 1.84
N PHE A 11 4.41 12.30 2.12
CA PHE A 11 3.40 11.29 1.87
C PHE A 11 2.11 11.54 2.67
N ARG A 12 2.24 11.87 3.96
CA ARG A 12 1.10 12.20 4.83
C ARG A 12 0.30 13.39 4.30
N LYS A 13 0.96 14.35 3.67
CA LYS A 13 0.33 15.55 3.11
C LYS A 13 -0.66 15.23 1.98
N TYR A 14 -0.38 14.21 1.17
CA TYR A 14 -1.20 13.83 0.00
C TYR A 14 -2.19 12.71 0.25
N ALA A 15 -2.02 11.93 1.33
CA ALA A 15 -2.82 10.74 1.58
C ALA A 15 -3.46 10.71 2.98
N THR A 16 -3.64 11.84 3.64
CA THR A 16 -4.13 11.87 5.03
C THR A 16 -5.63 11.70 5.18
N LYS A 17 -6.42 12.14 4.21
CA LYS A 17 -7.89 12.11 4.28
C LYS A 17 -8.55 11.65 2.98
N VAL A 18 -8.00 12.06 1.84
CA VAL A 18 -8.55 11.79 0.51
C VAL A 18 -7.51 11.05 -0.33
N TYR A 19 -7.95 10.01 -1.01
CA TYR A 19 -7.14 9.26 -1.95
C TYR A 19 -7.31 9.82 -3.35
N ASP A 20 -6.25 10.37 -3.90
CA ASP A 20 -6.20 10.84 -5.29
C ASP A 20 -5.31 9.91 -6.12
N PRO A 21 -5.89 9.11 -7.04
CA PRO A 21 -5.13 8.17 -7.85
C PRO A 21 -4.05 8.83 -8.70
N ILE A 22 -4.27 10.07 -9.18
CA ILE A 22 -3.30 10.79 -10.01
C ILE A 22 -2.09 11.16 -9.16
N LYS A 23 -2.32 11.81 -8.04
CA LYS A 23 -1.26 12.26 -7.13
C LYS A 23 -0.46 11.09 -6.54
N ILE A 24 -1.16 10.05 -6.07
CA ILE A 24 -0.52 8.84 -5.55
C ILE A 24 0.21 8.06 -6.66
N GLY A 25 -0.28 8.11 -7.88
CA GLY A 25 0.36 7.50 -9.04
C GLY A 25 1.54 8.28 -9.59
N SER A 26 1.66 9.56 -9.24
CA SER A 26 2.73 10.44 -9.68
C SER A 26 4.09 10.08 -9.08
N ILE A 27 5.16 10.45 -9.76
CA ILE A 27 6.54 10.26 -9.30
C ILE A 27 6.89 11.19 -8.13
N ASP A 28 6.38 12.41 -8.19
CA ASP A 28 6.66 13.48 -7.22
C ASP A 28 5.39 14.11 -6.62
N GLY A 29 4.23 13.55 -6.94
CA GLY A 29 2.93 14.06 -6.47
C GLY A 29 2.43 15.32 -7.19
N THR A 30 3.08 15.73 -8.29
CA THR A 30 2.75 16.95 -9.03
C THR A 30 1.86 16.73 -10.23
N ASP A 31 1.67 15.49 -10.69
CA ASP A 31 0.84 15.19 -11.85
C ASP A 31 -0.58 15.71 -11.67
N THR A 32 -1.14 16.23 -12.73
CA THR A 32 -2.53 16.68 -12.83
C THR A 32 -3.36 15.79 -13.75
N GLU A 33 -2.70 14.99 -14.57
CA GLU A 33 -3.31 14.09 -15.54
C GLU A 33 -2.84 12.64 -15.33
N PRO A 34 -3.66 11.64 -15.67
CA PRO A 34 -3.27 10.25 -15.59
C PRO A 34 -2.16 9.92 -16.59
N HIS A 35 -1.03 9.43 -16.12
CA HIS A 35 0.10 9.05 -16.97
C HIS A 35 0.10 7.56 -17.36
N ASP A 36 -0.79 6.76 -16.80
CA ASP A 36 -0.92 5.33 -17.12
C ASP A 36 -2.36 4.84 -17.14
N ARG A 37 -2.57 3.66 -17.76
CA ARG A 37 -3.88 3.01 -17.85
C ARG A 37 -4.42 2.54 -16.49
N GLY A 38 -3.56 2.31 -15.51
CA GLY A 38 -3.98 1.92 -14.18
C GLY A 38 -4.65 3.07 -13.44
N ILE A 39 -4.10 4.29 -13.57
CA ILE A 39 -4.72 5.49 -13.01
C ILE A 39 -6.07 5.76 -13.66
N LEU A 40 -6.16 5.65 -14.99
CA LEU A 40 -7.44 5.77 -15.71
C LEU A 40 -8.46 4.76 -15.18
N ARG A 41 -8.05 3.49 -14.98
CA ARG A 41 -8.93 2.47 -14.42
C ARG A 41 -9.35 2.80 -12.98
N ALA A 42 -8.45 3.33 -12.17
CA ALA A 42 -8.78 3.74 -10.80
C ALA A 42 -9.79 4.88 -10.75
N LEU A 43 -9.66 5.85 -11.67
CA LEU A 43 -10.60 6.97 -11.78
C LEU A 43 -11.99 6.53 -12.24
N SER A 44 -12.05 5.64 -13.24
CA SER A 44 -13.33 5.14 -13.80
C SER A 44 -14.01 4.06 -12.95
N SER A 45 -13.29 3.47 -11.99
CA SER A 45 -13.83 2.37 -11.17
C SER A 45 -14.66 2.89 -10.03
N GLU A 46 -15.76 2.22 -9.74
CA GLU A 46 -16.47 2.34 -8.48
C GLU A 46 -15.95 1.31 -7.48
N TYR A 47 -15.73 1.73 -6.26
CA TYR A 47 -15.33 0.85 -5.17
C TYR A 47 -16.08 1.21 -3.90
N VAL A 48 -16.78 0.22 -3.39
CA VAL A 48 -17.46 0.32 -2.10
C VAL A 48 -16.72 -0.59 -1.11
N PRO A 49 -16.20 -0.04 0.00
CA PRO A 49 -15.60 -0.84 1.05
C PRO A 49 -16.56 -1.89 1.60
N ASN A 50 -16.01 -3.02 2.02
CA ASN A 50 -16.83 -4.08 2.61
C ASN A 50 -17.43 -3.63 3.95
N LYS A 51 -18.73 -3.41 3.98
CA LYS A 51 -19.49 -2.99 5.18
C LYS A 51 -19.51 -4.04 6.30
N LEU A 52 -19.13 -5.28 6.00
CA LEU A 52 -19.08 -6.36 6.98
C LEU A 52 -17.77 -6.39 7.78
N VAL A 53 -16.80 -5.55 7.43
CA VAL A 53 -15.55 -5.43 8.18
C VAL A 53 -15.84 -4.75 9.50
N LYS A 54 -15.59 -5.48 10.60
CA LYS A 54 -15.72 -5.00 11.97
C LYS A 54 -14.40 -4.42 12.46
N GLY A 55 -14.46 -3.71 13.57
CA GLY A 55 -13.28 -3.15 14.24
C GLY A 55 -12.93 -1.74 13.84
N ASP A 56 -11.91 -1.18 14.51
CA ASP A 56 -11.45 0.19 14.32
C ASP A 56 -10.30 0.23 13.29
N PRO A 57 -10.45 1.01 12.19
CA PRO A 57 -9.39 1.14 11.19
C PRO A 57 -8.12 1.83 11.72
N HIS A 58 -8.20 2.60 12.82
CA HIS A 58 -7.03 3.20 13.47
C HIS A 58 -6.23 2.19 14.29
N HIS A 59 -6.87 1.11 14.73
CA HIS A 59 -6.24 0.01 15.46
C HIS A 59 -5.78 -1.12 14.52
N THR A 60 -6.07 -1.02 13.22
CA THR A 60 -5.84 -2.07 12.24
C THR A 60 -4.64 -1.76 11.36
N ILE A 61 -3.77 -2.74 11.19
CA ILE A 61 -2.69 -2.72 10.21
C ILE A 61 -2.94 -3.71 9.08
N PHE A 62 -2.42 -3.39 7.93
CA PHE A 62 -2.38 -4.23 6.75
C PHE A 62 -0.98 -4.82 6.60
N VAL A 63 -0.88 -6.14 6.53
CA VAL A 63 0.39 -6.87 6.36
C VAL A 63 0.36 -7.56 5.01
N ALA A 64 1.33 -7.26 4.16
CA ALA A 64 1.43 -7.78 2.79
C ALA A 64 2.77 -8.47 2.53
N ARG A 65 2.88 -9.15 1.39
CA ARG A 65 4.04 -9.95 0.98
C ARG A 65 4.32 -11.13 1.92
N LEU A 66 3.29 -11.67 2.55
CA LEU A 66 3.43 -12.85 3.38
C LEU A 66 3.91 -14.04 2.53
N ASN A 67 4.67 -14.94 3.14
CA ASN A 67 5.00 -16.21 2.51
C ASN A 67 3.70 -16.98 2.22
N PRO A 68 3.58 -17.70 1.09
CA PRO A 68 2.39 -18.51 0.80
C PRO A 68 2.07 -19.56 1.86
N ARG A 69 3.08 -19.97 2.64
CA ARG A 69 2.95 -20.95 3.74
C ARG A 69 2.64 -20.32 5.09
N THR A 70 2.75 -19.00 5.23
CA THR A 70 2.47 -18.29 6.49
C THR A 70 1.03 -18.54 6.91
N THR A 71 0.87 -18.95 8.14
CA THR A 71 -0.44 -19.21 8.75
C THR A 71 -0.91 -18.01 9.57
N GLN A 72 -2.19 -18.00 9.93
CA GLN A 72 -2.75 -16.96 10.80
C GLN A 72 -2.13 -17.00 12.20
N GLU A 73 -1.84 -18.18 12.69
CA GLU A 73 -1.19 -18.41 14.00
C GLU A 73 0.21 -17.81 14.02
N THR A 74 0.98 -17.96 12.93
CA THR A 74 2.29 -17.32 12.80
C THR A 74 2.18 -15.80 12.88
N ILE A 75 1.20 -15.22 12.17
CA ILE A 75 0.97 -13.77 12.20
C ILE A 75 0.61 -13.32 13.61
N VAL A 76 -0.30 -13.98 14.28
CA VAL A 76 -0.69 -13.66 15.66
C VAL A 76 0.52 -13.74 16.59
N LYS A 77 1.36 -14.77 16.47
CA LYS A 77 2.58 -14.93 17.28
C LYS A 77 3.55 -13.76 17.06
N GLU A 78 3.81 -13.40 15.81
CA GLU A 78 4.78 -12.34 15.48
C GLU A 78 4.29 -10.95 15.89
N PHE A 79 2.99 -10.69 15.80
CA PHE A 79 2.43 -9.38 16.10
C PHE A 79 1.97 -9.21 17.55
N SER A 80 1.75 -10.29 18.31
CA SER A 80 1.36 -10.21 19.74
C SER A 80 2.38 -9.52 20.63
N LYS A 81 3.65 -9.48 20.23
CA LYS A 81 4.72 -8.76 20.94
C LYS A 81 4.50 -7.24 21.05
N PHE A 82 3.65 -6.66 20.21
CA PHE A 82 3.34 -5.23 20.21
C PHE A 82 2.15 -4.88 21.08
N GLY A 83 1.28 -5.83 21.34
CA GLY A 83 0.10 -5.66 22.17
C GLY A 83 -0.95 -6.74 21.93
N LYS A 84 -2.05 -6.65 22.68
CA LYS A 84 -3.15 -7.60 22.56
C LYS A 84 -3.84 -7.44 21.20
N ILE A 85 -3.94 -8.54 20.47
CA ILE A 85 -4.66 -8.63 19.20
C ILE A 85 -6.12 -8.96 19.49
N VAL A 86 -7.02 -8.14 18.95
CA VAL A 86 -8.47 -8.34 19.02
C VAL A 86 -8.93 -9.21 17.87
N HIS A 87 -8.42 -8.92 16.68
CA HIS A 87 -8.78 -9.66 15.48
C HIS A 87 -7.58 -9.82 14.55
N CYS A 88 -7.45 -11.00 13.95
CA CYS A 88 -6.45 -11.28 12.92
C CYS A 88 -7.13 -12.07 11.80
N ARG A 89 -6.95 -11.61 10.57
CA ARG A 89 -7.51 -12.25 9.39
C ARG A 89 -6.48 -12.38 8.28
N LEU A 90 -5.98 -13.59 8.07
CA LEU A 90 -5.26 -13.94 6.85
C LEU A 90 -6.26 -14.11 5.70
N VAL A 91 -6.10 -13.32 4.64
CA VAL A 91 -7.02 -13.37 3.50
C VAL A 91 -6.67 -14.54 2.60
N LYS A 92 -7.67 -15.38 2.33
CA LYS A 92 -7.57 -16.55 1.47
C LYS A 92 -8.48 -16.40 0.27
N ASP A 93 -8.10 -17.04 -0.81
CA ASP A 93 -8.94 -17.17 -1.99
C ASP A 93 -10.14 -18.08 -1.68
N ILE A 94 -11.34 -17.63 -2.02
CA ILE A 94 -12.59 -18.32 -1.66
C ILE A 94 -12.71 -19.67 -2.38
N VAL A 95 -12.21 -19.74 -3.61
CA VAL A 95 -12.35 -20.94 -4.44
C VAL A 95 -11.27 -21.97 -4.12
N THR A 96 -10.02 -21.51 -4.02
CA THR A 96 -8.85 -22.39 -3.87
C THR A 96 -8.42 -22.60 -2.42
N GLY A 97 -8.90 -21.77 -1.48
CA GLY A 97 -8.45 -21.75 -0.09
C GLY A 97 -7.02 -21.27 0.12
N LYS A 98 -6.29 -20.95 -0.95
CA LYS A 98 -4.90 -20.51 -0.88
C LYS A 98 -4.78 -19.11 -0.29
N SER A 99 -3.70 -18.87 0.45
CA SER A 99 -3.37 -17.54 0.95
C SER A 99 -3.20 -16.54 -0.19
N LYS A 100 -3.82 -15.37 -0.05
CA LYS A 100 -3.57 -14.21 -0.93
C LYS A 100 -2.34 -13.41 -0.50
N GLN A 101 -1.57 -13.92 0.49
CA GLN A 101 -0.32 -13.36 0.98
C GLN A 101 -0.47 -11.96 1.61
N TYR A 102 -1.64 -11.69 2.18
CA TYR A 102 -1.85 -10.49 2.98
C TYR A 102 -2.87 -10.75 4.10
N ALA A 103 -2.76 -9.96 5.16
CA ALA A 103 -3.59 -10.07 6.34
C ALA A 103 -3.94 -8.69 6.89
N PHE A 104 -4.96 -8.67 7.73
CA PHE A 104 -5.32 -7.54 8.59
C PHE A 104 -5.17 -7.98 10.04
N VAL A 105 -4.54 -7.12 10.86
CA VAL A 105 -4.34 -7.35 12.28
C VAL A 105 -4.87 -6.15 13.04
N GLU A 106 -5.86 -6.36 13.88
CA GLU A 106 -6.45 -5.36 14.75
C GLU A 106 -5.95 -5.53 16.18
N PHE A 107 -5.42 -4.44 16.73
CA PHE A 107 -4.97 -4.38 18.11
C PHE A 107 -6.03 -3.74 19.01
N GLU A 108 -5.95 -4.02 20.30
CA GLU A 108 -6.80 -3.38 21.32
C GLU A 108 -6.49 -1.87 21.42
N LYS A 109 -5.24 -1.46 21.15
CA LYS A 109 -4.79 -0.07 21.26
C LYS A 109 -4.16 0.41 19.95
N ALA A 110 -4.49 1.64 19.55
CA ALA A 110 -3.88 2.28 18.38
C ALA A 110 -2.35 2.39 18.50
N SER A 111 -1.82 2.64 19.71
CA SER A 111 -0.38 2.70 19.94
C SER A 111 0.35 1.39 19.64
N ALA A 112 -0.30 0.24 19.83
CA ALA A 112 0.25 -1.07 19.46
C ALA A 112 0.29 -1.23 17.93
N ALA A 113 -0.77 -0.80 17.24
CA ALA A 113 -0.82 -0.79 15.78
C ALA A 113 0.27 0.12 15.19
N ASP A 114 0.45 1.32 15.76
CA ASP A 114 1.50 2.24 15.34
C ASP A 114 2.90 1.65 15.55
N LYS A 115 3.16 1.04 16.70
CA LYS A 115 4.44 0.39 16.98
C LYS A 115 4.70 -0.75 16.00
N ALA A 116 3.71 -1.62 15.78
CA ALA A 116 3.81 -2.71 14.80
C ALA A 116 4.05 -2.20 13.37
N PHE A 117 3.41 -1.09 13.00
CA PHE A 117 3.63 -0.44 11.70
C PHE A 117 5.07 0.05 11.53
N TYR A 118 5.70 0.62 12.55
CA TYR A 118 7.08 1.11 12.45
C TYR A 118 8.10 -0.01 12.53
N ASP A 119 7.91 -0.96 13.44
CA ASP A 119 8.94 -1.94 13.78
C ASP A 119 8.93 -3.17 12.83
N MET A 120 7.76 -3.52 12.26
CA MET A 120 7.63 -4.72 11.41
C MET A 120 7.71 -4.44 9.91
N HIS A 121 7.75 -3.19 9.49
CA HIS A 121 7.86 -2.88 8.08
C HIS A 121 9.25 -3.25 7.54
N LYS A 122 9.31 -4.10 6.52
CA LYS A 122 10.52 -4.71 5.94
C LYS A 122 11.23 -5.73 6.83
N GLU A 123 10.60 -6.14 7.91
CA GLU A 123 11.06 -7.29 8.68
C GLU A 123 10.68 -8.61 8.01
N TYR A 124 11.28 -9.69 8.49
CA TYR A 124 11.10 -11.02 7.90
C TYR A 124 10.14 -11.86 8.72
N ILE A 125 9.15 -12.44 8.04
CA ILE A 125 8.26 -13.50 8.57
C ILE A 125 8.37 -14.70 7.63
N ASP A 126 8.66 -15.88 8.17
CA ASP A 126 8.86 -17.11 7.37
C ASP A 126 9.83 -16.91 6.20
N ASN A 127 10.97 -16.28 6.44
CA ASN A 127 12.01 -15.96 5.45
C ASN A 127 11.54 -15.06 4.29
N THR A 128 10.46 -14.32 4.48
CA THR A 128 9.94 -13.39 3.47
C THR A 128 9.81 -12.00 4.06
N GLU A 129 10.39 -11.01 3.39
CA GLU A 129 10.27 -9.60 3.76
C GLU A 129 8.82 -9.15 3.63
N VAL A 130 8.23 -8.68 4.73
CA VAL A 130 6.85 -8.21 4.76
C VAL A 130 6.73 -6.70 4.66
N ILE A 131 5.62 -6.24 4.12
CA ILE A 131 5.24 -4.83 4.13
C ILE A 131 4.12 -4.67 5.14
N VAL A 132 4.31 -3.74 6.08
CA VAL A 132 3.28 -3.37 7.05
C VAL A 132 2.85 -1.94 6.79
N GLU A 133 1.55 -1.77 6.58
CA GLU A 133 0.92 -0.47 6.31
C GLU A 133 -0.30 -0.28 7.23
N ARG A 134 -0.71 0.96 7.40
CA ARG A 134 -1.97 1.25 8.08
C ARG A 134 -3.13 0.90 7.16
N GLU A 135 -4.26 0.51 7.72
CA GLU A 135 -5.44 0.27 6.93
C GLU A 135 -5.88 1.55 6.20
N ALA A 136 -5.95 1.47 4.87
CA ALA A 136 -6.28 2.61 4.02
C ALA A 136 -7.75 2.62 3.60
N GLU A 137 -8.35 1.46 3.42
CA GLU A 137 -9.67 1.29 2.83
C GLU A 137 -10.78 2.11 3.54
N ARG A 138 -10.80 2.08 4.87
CA ARG A 138 -11.80 2.78 5.68
C ARG A 138 -11.36 4.16 6.18
N ARG A 139 -10.06 4.49 5.98
CA ARG A 139 -9.47 5.75 6.46
C ARG A 139 -9.37 6.82 5.38
N LEU A 140 -9.27 6.42 4.12
CA LEU A 140 -9.08 7.34 3.00
C LEU A 140 -10.33 7.40 2.14
N GLN A 141 -10.96 8.54 2.09
CA GLN A 141 -12.08 8.77 1.19
C GLN A 141 -11.63 8.59 -0.26
N GLY A 142 -12.40 7.85 -1.05
CA GLY A 142 -12.09 7.60 -2.46
C GLY A 142 -11.03 6.51 -2.68
N TRP A 143 -10.61 5.78 -1.64
CA TRP A 143 -9.66 4.68 -1.77
C TRP A 143 -10.03 3.71 -2.89
N LYS A 144 -9.04 3.33 -3.66
CA LYS A 144 -9.14 2.30 -4.70
C LYS A 144 -8.08 1.23 -4.48
N PRO A 145 -8.44 -0.05 -4.44
CA PRO A 145 -7.47 -1.13 -4.31
C PRO A 145 -6.67 -1.33 -5.60
N ARG A 146 -5.52 -2.02 -5.47
CA ARG A 146 -4.62 -2.30 -6.60
C ARG A 146 -5.26 -2.98 -7.78
N ARG A 147 -6.16 -3.93 -7.55
CA ARG A 147 -6.89 -4.63 -8.61
C ARG A 147 -7.70 -3.69 -9.52
N LEU A 148 -8.09 -2.54 -8.98
CA LEU A 148 -8.78 -1.48 -9.71
C LEU A 148 -7.85 -0.36 -10.19
N GLY A 149 -6.55 -0.58 -10.14
CA GLY A 149 -5.57 0.41 -10.56
C GLY A 149 -5.17 1.42 -9.49
N GLY A 150 -5.69 1.28 -8.28
CA GLY A 150 -5.36 2.08 -7.11
C GLY A 150 -4.19 1.55 -6.29
N GLY A 151 -4.29 1.66 -4.98
CA GLY A 151 -3.26 1.27 -4.02
C GLY A 151 -2.17 2.31 -3.85
N PHE A 152 -1.30 2.05 -2.88
CA PHE A 152 -0.06 2.78 -2.70
C PHE A 152 1.05 2.00 -3.37
N GLY A 153 2.04 2.65 -3.91
CA GLY A 153 3.31 2.15 -4.43
C GLY A 153 3.50 0.66 -4.61
N GLY A 154 4.70 0.19 -4.60
CA GLY A 154 5.03 -1.22 -4.64
C GLY A 154 5.47 -1.72 -6.01
N ARG A 155 5.23 -2.99 -6.35
CA ARG A 155 5.78 -3.61 -7.55
C ARG A 155 5.25 -2.99 -8.84
N LYS A 156 6.11 -2.94 -9.85
CA LYS A 156 5.83 -2.47 -11.21
C LYS A 156 4.92 -3.44 -12.00
N GLU A 157 4.09 -4.22 -11.37
CA GLU A 157 3.33 -5.29 -12.04
C GLU A 157 2.24 -4.80 -12.99
N SER A 158 1.80 -3.57 -12.86
CA SER A 158 0.78 -2.98 -13.73
C SER A 158 1.28 -1.79 -14.55
N GLY A 159 2.59 -1.65 -14.72
CA GLY A 159 3.19 -0.48 -15.34
C GLY A 159 3.15 0.78 -14.47
N GLN A 160 2.69 0.67 -13.26
CA GLN A 160 2.47 1.79 -12.37
C GLN A 160 3.66 1.97 -11.43
N LEU A 161 4.43 2.99 -11.68
CA LEU A 161 5.38 3.52 -10.72
C LEU A 161 4.59 4.38 -9.76
N ARG A 162 4.23 3.82 -8.60
CA ARG A 162 3.48 4.57 -7.63
C ARG A 162 4.39 5.08 -6.56
N PHE A 163 4.27 6.35 -6.31
CA PHE A 163 4.92 7.06 -5.24
C PHE A 163 3.96 7.27 -4.09
N GLY A 164 4.49 7.63 -2.96
CA GLY A 164 3.72 7.86 -1.77
C GLY A 164 3.53 6.63 -0.89
N CYS A 165 4.31 5.57 -1.08
CA CYS A 165 4.50 4.54 -0.07
C CYS A 165 5.89 4.63 0.56
N ARG A 166 6.06 3.98 1.71
CA ARG A 166 7.34 3.96 2.44
C ARG A 166 8.49 3.34 1.63
N ASP A 167 8.18 2.43 0.71
CA ASP A 167 9.17 1.75 -0.13
C ASP A 167 9.65 2.57 -1.31
N ARG A 168 8.89 3.56 -1.72
CA ARG A 168 9.20 4.40 -2.87
C ARG A 168 8.81 5.84 -2.57
N PRO A 169 9.70 6.58 -1.92
CA PRO A 169 9.50 8.00 -1.67
C PRO A 169 9.40 8.75 -3.00
N PHE A 170 8.75 9.90 -2.98
CA PHE A 170 8.65 10.78 -4.13
C PHE A 170 10.05 11.09 -4.68
N ARG A 171 10.22 10.93 -5.99
CA ARG A 171 11.43 11.31 -6.72
C ARG A 171 11.08 12.38 -7.74
N LYS A 172 12.03 13.27 -7.99
CA LYS A 172 11.88 14.23 -9.08
C LYS A 172 11.67 13.50 -10.41
N PRO A 173 10.75 13.96 -11.28
CA PRO A 173 10.55 13.37 -12.60
C PRO A 173 11.85 13.37 -13.40
N ILE A 174 12.11 12.28 -14.12
CA ILE A 174 13.17 12.27 -15.12
C ILE A 174 12.60 13.00 -16.33
N ILE A 175 13.05 14.23 -16.54
CA ILE A 175 12.68 14.99 -17.73
C ILE A 175 13.45 14.38 -18.90
N VAL A 176 12.74 13.63 -19.75
CA VAL A 176 13.30 13.15 -21.02
C VAL A 176 13.32 14.32 -22.00
N PRO A 177 14.49 14.73 -22.51
CA PRO A 177 14.55 15.81 -23.49
C PRO A 177 13.73 15.43 -24.75
N LYS A 178 12.85 16.31 -25.21
CA LYS A 178 11.98 16.10 -26.40
C LYS A 178 12.70 15.68 -27.67
N ASN A 179 14.02 15.84 -27.73
CA ASN A 179 14.84 15.48 -28.88
C ASN A 179 15.10 13.98 -29.06
N LEU A 180 14.77 13.15 -28.06
CA LEU A 180 14.90 11.68 -28.16
C LEU A 180 13.70 11.01 -28.84
N GLU A 181 12.52 11.62 -28.79
CA GLU A 181 11.31 11.07 -29.41
C GLU A 181 11.34 11.09 -30.95
N ARG A 182 12.20 11.91 -31.56
CA ARG A 182 12.31 12.01 -33.04
C ARG A 182 13.24 10.98 -33.68
N ARG A 183 13.99 10.20 -32.93
CA ARG A 183 14.93 9.21 -33.50
C ARG A 183 14.31 7.86 -33.81
N ASP A 184 13.18 7.51 -33.19
CA ASP A 184 12.52 6.23 -33.45
C ASP A 184 11.49 6.25 -34.59
N GLN A 185 11.11 7.42 -35.09
CA GLN A 185 10.18 7.53 -36.21
C GLN A 185 10.87 7.44 -37.62
N ASN A 186 12.19 7.44 -37.67
CA ASN A 186 12.94 7.35 -38.94
C ASN A 186 13.62 5.98 -39.15
N ARG A 187 13.15 4.94 -38.49
CA ARG A 187 13.58 3.55 -38.72
C ARG A 187 12.37 2.67 -39.07
N LEU A 188 11.73 2.99 -40.16
CA LEU A 188 10.89 2.08 -40.95
C LEU A 188 11.27 2.20 -42.42
#